data_6669d2377307916bdb138c34e9438fba
#
_entry.id   6669d2377307916bdb138c34e9438fba
#
_cell.length_a   1.000
_cell.length_b   1.000
_cell.length_c   1.000
_cell.angle_alpha   90.00
_cell.angle_beta   90.00
_cell.angle_gamma   90.00
#
_symmetry.space_group_name_H-M   'P 1'
#
loop_
_entity.id
_entity.type
_entity.pdbx_description
1 polymer ?
#
loop_
_entity_poly.entity_id
_entity_poly.type
_entity_poly.pdbx_seq_one_letter_code
_entity_poly.pdbx_strand_id
1 'polypeptide(L)'
;RRRRDLAEHHFVTGDESMAHVIYTQHAEALRGASVPVMRCDSLLAQVAAAEAGIGVVVLPCFLGDRPSLVRLFGPEPNLREPMWLVVHEELRRVARVRVVADFLAERIAALAGPFAGIA
;
A
#
# COMPACT_ATOMS: atom_id res chain seq x y z
N ARG A 1 20.38 -6.56 -5.12
CA ARG A 1 20.10 -5.47 -4.16
C ARG A 1 19.83 -6.10 -2.80
N ARG A 2 20.47 -5.60 -1.74
CA ARG A 2 20.35 -6.17 -0.38
C ARG A 2 19.67 -5.14 0.51
N ARG A 3 18.90 -5.60 1.52
CA ARG A 3 18.22 -4.69 2.49
C ARG A 3 19.18 -3.73 3.20
N ARG A 4 20.43 -4.12 3.42
CA ARG A 4 21.47 -3.25 4.01
C ARG A 4 21.82 -2.04 3.15
N ASP A 5 21.58 -2.12 1.84
CA ASP A 5 21.88 -1.02 0.93
C ASP A 5 20.84 0.11 1.05
N LEU A 6 19.70 -0.15 1.73
CA LEU A 6 18.63 0.84 1.98
C LEU A 6 19.06 1.98 2.90
N ALA A 7 20.00 1.75 3.80
CA ALA A 7 20.47 2.78 4.74
C ALA A 7 21.07 4.02 4.06
N GLU A 8 21.50 3.89 2.81
CA GLU A 8 22.08 4.97 1.99
C GLU A 8 21.02 5.69 1.13
N HIS A 9 19.77 5.24 1.16
CA HIS A 9 18.69 5.82 0.37
C HIS A 9 17.80 6.74 1.18
N HIS A 10 17.26 7.75 0.51
CA HIS A 10 16.22 8.60 1.07
C HIS A 10 14.91 7.85 1.19
N PHE A 11 14.21 8.04 2.31
CA PHE A 11 12.89 7.46 2.54
C PHE A 11 11.82 8.52 2.54
N VAL A 12 10.68 8.18 1.95
CA VAL A 12 9.41 8.89 2.12
C VAL A 12 8.48 7.98 2.91
N THR A 13 7.93 8.48 4.01
CA THR A 13 7.09 7.68 4.92
C THR A 13 5.75 8.36 5.20
N GLY A 14 4.88 7.68 5.93
CA GLY A 14 3.68 8.31 6.49
C GLY A 14 4.04 9.29 7.60
N ASP A 15 3.21 10.30 7.78
CA ASP A 15 3.26 11.19 8.94
C ASP A 15 2.59 10.57 10.19
N GLU A 16 2.39 11.33 11.24
CA GLU A 16 1.78 10.86 12.48
C GLU A 16 0.34 10.36 12.31
N SER A 17 -0.42 10.92 11.37
CA SER A 17 -1.79 10.49 11.07
C SER A 17 -1.83 9.07 10.50
N MET A 18 -0.74 8.64 9.85
CA MET A 18 -0.56 7.33 9.24
C MET A 18 0.23 6.35 10.12
N ALA A 19 0.56 6.68 11.35
CA ALA A 19 1.37 5.84 12.23
C ALA A 19 0.75 4.44 12.49
N HIS A 20 -0.58 4.32 12.40
CA HIS A 20 -1.29 3.05 12.54
C HIS A 20 -1.26 2.18 11.28
N VAL A 21 -0.85 2.73 10.12
CA VAL A 21 -0.83 2.02 8.84
C VAL A 21 0.40 1.10 8.78
N ILE A 22 0.16 -0.19 8.50
CA ILE A 22 1.20 -1.22 8.49
C ILE A 22 2.37 -0.87 7.54
N TYR A 23 2.10 -0.26 6.40
CA TYR A 23 3.12 0.17 5.44
C TYR A 23 4.03 1.26 6.01
N THR A 24 3.47 2.22 6.77
CA THR A 24 4.24 3.23 7.49
C THR A 24 5.14 2.60 8.54
N GLN A 25 4.61 1.69 9.36
CA GLN A 25 5.38 0.98 10.38
C GLN A 25 6.53 0.18 9.75
N HIS A 26 6.28 -0.47 8.62
CA HIS A 26 7.32 -1.22 7.91
C HIS A 26 8.39 -0.30 7.29
N ALA A 27 8.00 0.84 6.72
CA ALA A 27 8.93 1.85 6.21
C ALA A 27 9.83 2.39 7.33
N GLU A 28 9.26 2.68 8.51
CA GLU A 28 10.01 3.11 9.69
C GLU A 28 11.02 2.04 10.14
N ALA A 29 10.64 0.76 10.13
CA ALA A 29 11.54 -0.34 10.46
C ALA A 29 12.67 -0.51 9.43
N LEU A 30 12.38 -0.34 8.14
CA LEU A 30 13.38 -0.49 7.06
C LEU A 30 14.41 0.64 7.04
N ARG A 31 13.99 1.88 7.29
CA ARG A 31 14.90 3.03 7.28
C ARG A 31 15.85 3.06 8.49
N GLY A 32 15.47 2.38 9.57
CA GLY A 32 16.26 2.37 10.81
C GLY A 32 16.44 3.77 11.41
N ALA A 33 17.67 4.18 11.63
CA ALA A 33 18.02 5.49 12.21
C ALA A 33 18.04 6.66 11.22
N SER A 34 17.90 6.40 9.90
CA SER A 34 17.91 7.47 8.89
C SER A 34 16.66 8.36 9.03
N VAL A 35 16.82 9.66 8.83
CA VAL A 35 15.70 10.61 8.87
C VAL A 35 14.99 10.58 7.50
N PRO A 36 13.66 10.41 7.44
CA PRO A 36 12.96 10.47 6.17
C PRO A 36 13.03 11.88 5.59
N VAL A 37 13.24 11.98 4.29
CA VAL A 37 13.32 13.27 3.59
C VAL A 37 11.96 13.93 3.41
N MET A 38 10.89 13.12 3.47
CA MET A 38 9.52 13.60 3.34
C MET A 38 8.57 12.69 4.14
N ARG A 39 7.54 13.31 4.74
CA ARG A 39 6.41 12.63 5.37
C ARG A 39 5.11 13.06 4.69
N CYS A 40 4.23 12.12 4.46
CA CYS A 40 2.96 12.33 3.75
C CYS A 40 1.79 11.79 4.56
N ASP A 41 0.65 12.41 4.43
CA ASP A 41 -0.62 12.00 5.04
C ASP A 41 -1.42 10.99 4.21
N SER A 42 -0.92 10.61 3.04
CA SER A 42 -1.58 9.64 2.17
C SER A 42 -0.60 8.77 1.37
N LEU A 43 -1.03 7.54 1.04
CA LEU A 43 -0.27 6.64 0.17
C LEU A 43 -0.14 7.19 -1.26
N LEU A 44 -1.14 7.93 -1.75
CA LEU A 44 -1.07 8.53 -3.09
C LEU A 44 -0.02 9.64 -3.17
N ALA A 45 0.14 10.43 -2.12
CA ALA A 45 1.22 11.41 -2.03
C ALA A 45 2.60 10.72 -1.98
N GLN A 46 2.73 9.61 -1.29
CA GLN A 46 3.95 8.79 -1.30
C GLN A 46 4.25 8.23 -2.69
N VAL A 47 3.23 7.77 -3.43
CA VAL A 47 3.39 7.35 -4.83
C VAL A 47 3.96 8.48 -5.67
N ALA A 48 3.34 9.68 -5.61
CA ALA A 48 3.79 10.84 -6.38
C ALA A 48 5.24 11.25 -6.03
N ALA A 49 5.60 11.19 -4.75
CA ALA A 49 6.96 11.46 -4.29
C ALA A 49 7.98 10.44 -4.85
N ALA A 50 7.62 9.15 -4.88
CA ALA A 50 8.46 8.10 -5.45
C ALA A 50 8.61 8.27 -6.97
N GLU A 51 7.52 8.57 -7.69
CA GLU A 51 7.54 8.85 -9.13
C GLU A 51 8.39 10.09 -9.47
N ALA A 52 8.43 11.07 -8.60
CA ALA A 52 9.31 12.24 -8.71
C ALA A 52 10.78 11.94 -8.32
N GLY A 53 11.10 10.71 -7.91
CA GLY A 53 12.47 10.32 -7.55
C GLY A 53 12.93 10.84 -6.19
N ILE A 54 12.02 11.29 -5.32
CA ILE A 54 12.36 11.85 -4.00
C ILE A 54 12.93 10.79 -3.06
N GLY A 55 12.42 9.54 -3.13
CA GLY A 55 12.95 8.49 -2.27
C GLY A 55 12.24 7.15 -2.40
N VAL A 56 12.65 6.23 -1.54
CA VAL A 56 12.08 4.89 -1.39
C VAL A 56 10.81 4.96 -0.57
N VAL A 57 9.78 4.22 -0.98
CA VAL A 57 8.47 4.11 -0.32
C VAL A 57 8.10 2.67 -0.08
N VAL A 58 7.24 2.43 0.90
CA VAL A 58 6.56 1.14 1.11
C VAL A 58 5.09 1.31 0.75
N LEU A 59 4.65 0.58 -0.24
CA LEU A 59 3.30 0.72 -0.82
C LEU A 59 2.60 -0.63 -0.92
N PRO A 60 1.26 -0.66 -0.88
CA PRO A 60 0.49 -1.80 -1.35
C PRO A 60 0.89 -2.15 -2.79
N CYS A 61 0.93 -3.43 -3.13
CA CYS A 61 1.38 -3.89 -4.45
C CYS A 61 0.60 -3.24 -5.60
N PHE A 62 -0.72 -3.12 -5.47
CA PHE A 62 -1.57 -2.50 -6.49
C PHE A 62 -1.32 -1.00 -6.73
N LEU A 63 -0.71 -0.29 -5.75
CA LEU A 63 -0.28 1.09 -5.91
C LEU A 63 1.16 1.20 -6.42
N GLY A 64 2.01 0.27 -6.03
CA GLY A 64 3.43 0.28 -6.38
C GLY A 64 3.74 -0.36 -7.73
N ASP A 65 2.84 -1.17 -8.29
CA ASP A 65 3.06 -1.90 -9.55
C ASP A 65 2.75 -1.02 -10.76
N ARG A 66 3.67 -0.10 -11.02
CA ARG A 66 3.57 0.94 -12.06
C ARG A 66 4.83 0.97 -12.91
N PRO A 67 4.73 1.27 -14.22
CA PRO A 67 5.90 1.36 -15.12
C PRO A 67 6.91 2.43 -14.68
N SER A 68 6.45 3.48 -13.96
CA SER A 68 7.28 4.58 -13.44
C SER A 68 8.08 4.21 -12.19
N LEU A 69 7.74 3.10 -11.52
CA LEU A 69 8.37 2.66 -10.29
C LEU A 69 9.15 1.36 -10.47
N VAL A 70 10.24 1.23 -9.72
CA VAL A 70 11.04 0.00 -9.70
C VAL A 70 10.84 -0.71 -8.37
N ARG A 71 10.32 -1.92 -8.42
CA ARG A 71 10.19 -2.78 -7.24
C ARG A 71 11.59 -3.21 -6.77
N LEU A 72 11.94 -2.88 -5.55
CA LEU A 72 13.23 -3.21 -4.96
C LEU A 72 13.25 -4.62 -4.36
N PHE A 73 12.13 -5.05 -3.75
CA PHE A 73 11.97 -6.36 -3.11
C PHE A 73 10.64 -6.98 -3.49
N GLY A 74 10.52 -8.30 -3.31
CA GLY A 74 9.26 -9.01 -3.45
C GLY A 74 8.23 -8.59 -2.40
N PRO A 75 6.95 -9.02 -2.57
CA PRO A 75 5.92 -8.79 -1.58
C PRO A 75 6.32 -9.37 -0.22
N GLU A 76 6.10 -8.61 0.84
CA GLU A 76 6.38 -9.04 2.21
C GLU A 76 5.15 -9.78 2.79
N PRO A 77 5.28 -11.08 3.12
CA PRO A 77 4.15 -11.85 3.62
C PRO A 77 3.50 -11.26 4.88
N ASN A 78 4.30 -10.60 5.72
CA ASN A 78 3.84 -10.00 6.98
C ASN A 78 3.06 -8.68 6.78
N LEU A 79 3.02 -8.14 5.55
CA LEU A 79 2.28 -6.93 5.21
C LEU A 79 0.95 -7.25 4.51
N ARG A 80 0.50 -8.48 4.55
CA ARG A 80 -0.80 -8.86 4.01
C ARG A 80 -1.91 -8.49 4.99
N GLU A 81 -2.81 -7.66 4.53
CA GLU A 81 -4.02 -7.30 5.27
C GLU A 81 -5.27 -7.77 4.53
N PRO A 82 -6.26 -8.30 5.24
CA PRO A 82 -7.53 -8.66 4.61
C PRO A 82 -8.29 -7.41 4.20
N MET A 83 -8.90 -7.45 3.03
CA MET A 83 -9.82 -6.42 2.59
C MET A 83 -11.26 -6.82 2.95
N TRP A 84 -12.00 -5.92 3.58
CA TRP A 84 -13.36 -6.16 4.02
C TRP A 84 -14.36 -5.29 3.26
N LEU A 85 -15.39 -5.91 2.71
CA LEU A 85 -16.56 -5.22 2.21
C LEU A 85 -17.61 -5.22 3.31
N VAL A 86 -17.89 -4.05 3.88
CA VAL A 86 -18.84 -3.91 5.00
C VAL A 86 -20.13 -3.28 4.49
N VAL A 87 -21.26 -3.93 4.81
CA VAL A 87 -22.59 -3.45 4.49
C VAL A 87 -23.43 -3.47 5.77
N HIS A 88 -24.13 -2.38 6.06
CA HIS A 88 -25.05 -2.32 7.21
C HIS A 88 -26.13 -3.40 7.10
N GLU A 89 -26.47 -4.06 8.21
CA GLU A 89 -27.38 -5.22 8.22
C GLU A 89 -28.72 -4.93 7.55
N GLU A 90 -29.33 -3.78 7.85
CA GLU A 90 -30.61 -3.36 7.26
C GLU A 90 -30.55 -3.17 5.74
N LEU A 91 -29.39 -2.81 5.21
CA LEU A 91 -29.17 -2.58 3.78
C LEU A 91 -28.87 -3.85 2.99
N ARG A 92 -28.48 -4.96 3.65
CA ARG A 92 -28.16 -6.23 2.98
C ARG A 92 -29.31 -6.78 2.12
N ARG A 93 -30.55 -6.47 2.51
CA ARG A 93 -31.78 -6.95 1.79
C ARG A 93 -32.22 -6.00 0.69
N VAL A 94 -31.62 -4.81 0.60
CA VAL A 94 -31.97 -3.83 -0.45
C VAL A 94 -31.34 -4.25 -1.76
N ALA A 95 -32.14 -4.54 -2.77
CA ALA A 95 -31.70 -5.10 -4.06
C ALA A 95 -30.56 -4.29 -4.72
N ARG A 96 -30.68 -2.96 -4.77
CA ARG A 96 -29.66 -2.07 -5.33
C ARG A 96 -28.33 -2.14 -4.60
N VAL A 97 -28.35 -2.27 -3.25
CA VAL A 97 -27.13 -2.39 -2.43
C VAL A 97 -26.48 -3.74 -2.68
N ARG A 98 -27.28 -4.81 -2.74
CA ARG A 98 -26.78 -6.15 -2.99
C ARG A 98 -26.09 -6.26 -4.36
N VAL A 99 -26.70 -5.72 -5.43
CA VAL A 99 -26.12 -5.73 -6.77
C VAL A 99 -24.74 -5.06 -6.78
N VAL A 100 -24.63 -3.90 -6.11
CA VAL A 100 -23.32 -3.20 -6.02
C VAL A 100 -22.32 -3.99 -5.17
N ALA A 101 -22.74 -4.55 -4.05
CA ALA A 101 -21.88 -5.35 -3.18
C ALA A 101 -21.35 -6.60 -3.91
N ASP A 102 -22.23 -7.33 -4.59
CA ASP A 102 -21.86 -8.52 -5.37
C ASP A 102 -20.88 -8.16 -6.51
N PHE A 103 -21.16 -7.08 -7.24
CA PHE A 103 -20.25 -6.57 -8.28
C PHE A 103 -18.86 -6.23 -7.72
N LEU A 104 -18.80 -5.50 -6.60
CA LEU A 104 -17.53 -5.15 -5.97
C LEU A 104 -16.77 -6.39 -5.49
N ALA A 105 -17.48 -7.35 -4.86
CA ALA A 105 -16.88 -8.59 -4.39
C ALA A 105 -16.25 -9.40 -5.55
N GLU A 106 -16.98 -9.54 -6.65
CA GLU A 106 -16.48 -10.23 -7.85
C GLU A 106 -15.28 -9.52 -8.47
N ARG A 107 -15.33 -8.18 -8.60
CA ARG A 107 -14.24 -7.39 -9.19
C ARG A 107 -12.98 -7.42 -8.33
N ILE A 108 -13.13 -7.31 -7.02
CA ILE A 108 -12.00 -7.38 -6.09
C ILE A 108 -11.39 -8.79 -6.07
N ALA A 109 -12.22 -9.84 -6.10
CA ALA A 109 -11.74 -11.22 -6.18
C ALA A 109 -10.95 -11.47 -7.47
N ALA A 110 -11.40 -10.92 -8.60
CA ALA A 110 -10.69 -11.01 -9.88
C ALA A 110 -9.33 -10.30 -9.88
N LEU A 111 -9.12 -9.33 -8.97
CA LEU A 111 -7.87 -8.59 -8.79
C LEU A 111 -6.97 -9.17 -7.69
N ALA A 112 -7.28 -10.36 -7.15
CA ALA A 112 -6.52 -10.95 -6.06
C ALA A 112 -5.02 -11.12 -6.38
N GLY A 113 -4.65 -11.49 -7.62
CA GLY A 113 -3.27 -11.57 -8.09
C GLY A 113 -2.53 -10.23 -7.98
N PRO A 114 -2.99 -9.17 -8.65
CA PRO A 114 -2.42 -7.82 -8.53
C PRO A 114 -2.35 -7.30 -7.09
N PHE A 115 -3.36 -7.53 -6.26
CA PHE A 115 -3.33 -7.17 -4.84
C PHE A 115 -2.25 -7.93 -4.06
N ALA A 116 -2.01 -9.18 -4.40
CA ALA A 116 -0.93 -9.99 -3.79
C ALA A 116 0.45 -9.70 -4.39
N GLY A 117 0.55 -8.83 -5.40
CA GLY A 117 1.81 -8.53 -6.10
C GLY A 117 2.27 -9.63 -7.04
N ILE A 118 1.34 -10.48 -7.47
CA ILE A 118 1.53 -11.55 -8.46
C ILE A 118 0.98 -11.02 -9.79
N ALA A 119 1.87 -10.82 -10.75
CA ALA A 119 1.50 -10.41 -12.11
C ALA A 119 0.85 -11.55 -12.88
#